data_cf1b47ee213501a24af50be967d7aa09
#
_entry.id   cf1b47ee213501a24af50be967d7aa09
#
_cell.length_a   1.000
_cell.length_b   1.000
_cell.length_c   1.000
_cell.angle_alpha   90.00
_cell.angle_beta   90.00
_cell.angle_gamma   90.00
#
_symmetry.space_group_name_H-M   'P 1'
#
loop_
_entity.id
_entity.type
_entity.pdbx_description
1 polymer ?
#
loop_
_entity_poly.entity_id
_entity_poly.type
_entity_poly.pdbx_seq_one_letter_code
_entity_poly.pdbx_strand_id
1 'polypeptide(L)'
;MPKQSFFQILRRAKLPVKIALAAVLIAAGWGAYQVFFAKKGPQNGPRNVMVAVETAAIRRGPIRDVGLFSGTLIPKTSFTVAPKISGRIKQLLVDIGDTVRQGQLVAVLEDDEYRQQVAQAEADLRVAQANLAEAKSSLEMVKRDLERAKSLHAKGIQSDSQLDAARAQYEAQEARSNVAQAQEANRTAALETARLRLSYTRIQAAWERGSAVRYVGERFVTEGSMLPANGAILSIIELHPITAVIFVTDRDSYRLQPGQETNILSTAFPDTAFIGRVARMSPLLNETSRQARVEIEIENPNGLLKPGMFITAEIEYDRRAEATIVPLSAVVQRAGAAGVFLADLKTRKAVFVPVRTGIVSGEWAEVVEPAGLTGQVVTLGQHLLEDGVGLILPQANGGGPPAADPAGKPHGATR
;
A
#
# COMPACT_ATOMS: atom_id res chain seq x y z
N MET A 1 37.97 -105.33 -17.68
CA MET A 1 36.90 -106.09 -18.22
C MET A 1 35.56 -105.48 -17.84
N PRO A 2 34.51 -105.51 -18.70
CA PRO A 2 34.29 -104.36 -19.57
C PRO A 2 33.14 -103.51 -19.01
N LYS A 3 33.19 -102.20 -19.18
CA LYS A 3 32.16 -101.19 -19.01
C LYS A 3 31.10 -101.41 -20.10
N GLN A 4 29.98 -102.13 -19.84
CA GLN A 4 28.86 -102.03 -20.70
C GLN A 4 28.02 -100.77 -20.36
N SER A 5 27.85 -99.94 -21.36
CA SER A 5 27.33 -98.59 -21.21
C SER A 5 25.82 -98.61 -20.89
N PHE A 6 25.50 -97.87 -19.89
CA PHE A 6 24.15 -97.49 -19.44
C PHE A 6 23.17 -97.02 -20.57
N PHE A 7 23.73 -96.72 -21.72
CA PHE A 7 23.00 -96.25 -22.91
C PHE A 7 22.27 -97.38 -23.68
N GLN A 8 22.73 -98.71 -23.52
CA GLN A 8 22.08 -99.82 -24.23
C GLN A 8 20.80 -100.31 -23.54
N ILE A 9 20.63 -100.05 -22.24
CA ILE A 9 19.40 -100.43 -21.49
C ILE A 9 18.24 -99.52 -21.79
N LEU A 10 18.51 -98.28 -22.10
CA LEU A 10 17.46 -97.29 -22.39
C LEU A 10 16.75 -97.50 -23.77
N ARG A 11 17.36 -98.27 -24.67
CA ARG A 11 16.84 -98.45 -26.05
C ARG A 11 15.77 -99.55 -26.15
N ARG A 12 15.62 -100.41 -25.12
CA ARG A 12 14.62 -101.55 -25.15
C ARG A 12 13.48 -101.33 -24.15
N ALA A 13 13.40 -100.29 -23.42
CA ALA A 13 12.28 -100.08 -22.48
C ALA A 13 11.05 -99.55 -23.22
N LYS A 14 9.90 -100.17 -22.88
CA LYS A 14 8.58 -99.75 -23.40
C LYS A 14 8.26 -98.32 -23.05
N LEU A 15 7.54 -97.58 -23.90
CA LEU A 15 7.25 -96.14 -23.81
C LEU A 15 6.89 -95.63 -22.40
N PRO A 16 6.09 -96.36 -21.57
CA PRO A 16 5.72 -95.90 -20.23
C PRO A 16 6.91 -95.84 -19.24
N VAL A 17 7.91 -96.75 -19.39
CA VAL A 17 9.09 -96.81 -18.52
C VAL A 17 10.07 -95.57 -18.81
N LYS A 18 10.13 -95.15 -20.07
CA LYS A 18 10.89 -93.98 -20.46
C LYS A 18 10.33 -92.70 -19.92
N ILE A 19 8.97 -92.57 -19.88
CA ILE A 19 8.27 -91.43 -19.31
C ILE A 19 8.43 -91.40 -17.77
N ALA A 20 8.38 -92.52 -17.12
CA ALA A 20 8.60 -92.60 -15.65
C ALA A 20 10.03 -92.20 -15.26
N LEU A 21 11.03 -92.63 -16.07
CA LEU A 21 12.45 -92.29 -15.79
C LEU A 21 12.76 -90.84 -16.09
N ALA A 22 12.12 -90.22 -17.10
CA ALA A 22 12.22 -88.79 -17.36
C ALA A 22 11.55 -87.98 -16.26
N ALA A 23 10.41 -88.41 -15.73
CA ALA A 23 9.73 -87.74 -14.61
C ALA A 23 10.55 -87.75 -13.32
N VAL A 24 11.24 -88.88 -13.03
CA VAL A 24 12.14 -89.00 -11.87
C VAL A 24 13.40 -88.08 -12.03
N LEU A 25 13.96 -88.00 -13.24
CA LEU A 25 15.10 -87.07 -13.48
C LEU A 25 14.66 -85.61 -13.39
N ILE A 26 13.47 -85.27 -13.86
CA ILE A 26 12.93 -83.90 -13.73
C ILE A 26 12.65 -83.59 -12.24
N ALA A 27 12.05 -84.52 -11.50
CA ALA A 27 11.79 -84.36 -10.07
C ALA A 27 13.14 -84.23 -9.24
N ALA A 28 14.12 -85.06 -9.58
CA ALA A 28 15.42 -85.00 -8.96
C ALA A 28 16.20 -83.69 -9.32
N GLY A 29 16.06 -83.23 -10.56
CA GLY A 29 16.61 -81.92 -11.00
C GLY A 29 15.94 -80.76 -10.32
N TRP A 30 14.60 -80.80 -10.15
CA TRP A 30 13.86 -79.75 -9.43
C TRP A 30 14.15 -79.77 -7.92
N GLY A 31 14.28 -80.96 -7.33
CA GLY A 31 14.72 -81.09 -5.94
C GLY A 31 16.15 -80.53 -5.70
N ALA A 32 17.07 -80.85 -6.61
CA ALA A 32 18.44 -80.30 -6.56
C ALA A 32 18.44 -78.78 -6.78
N TYR A 33 17.60 -78.26 -7.70
CA TYR A 33 17.42 -76.84 -7.89
C TYR A 33 16.89 -76.13 -6.64
N GLN A 34 15.90 -76.69 -6.00
CA GLN A 34 15.34 -76.19 -4.73
C GLN A 34 16.38 -76.21 -3.61
N VAL A 35 17.19 -77.26 -3.50
CA VAL A 35 18.21 -77.34 -2.44
C VAL A 35 19.40 -76.44 -2.70
N PHE A 36 19.82 -76.23 -3.95
CA PHE A 36 21.00 -75.39 -4.29
C PHE A 36 20.71 -73.94 -4.51
N PHE A 37 19.50 -73.59 -5.06
CA PHE A 37 19.16 -72.24 -5.39
C PHE A 37 18.15 -71.58 -4.44
N ALA A 38 17.30 -72.31 -3.73
CA ALA A 38 16.33 -71.72 -2.79
C ALA A 38 16.89 -71.37 -1.42
N LYS A 39 18.17 -71.64 -1.16
CA LYS A 39 18.85 -71.29 0.14
C LYS A 39 19.79 -70.15 0.07
N LYS A 40 19.60 -69.16 -0.83
CA LYS A 40 20.23 -67.86 -0.74
C LYS A 40 19.22 -66.75 -0.99
N GLY A 41 18.20 -66.72 -0.14
CA GLY A 41 17.54 -65.43 0.13
C GLY A 41 18.56 -64.53 0.83
N PRO A 42 18.64 -63.22 0.46
CA PRO A 42 19.53 -62.34 1.17
C PRO A 42 19.09 -62.27 2.63
N GLN A 43 19.93 -62.74 3.54
CA GLN A 43 19.82 -62.42 4.95
C GLN A 43 20.05 -60.91 5.05
N ASN A 44 19.04 -60.10 4.84
CA ASN A 44 18.99 -58.74 5.31
C ASN A 44 18.81 -58.79 6.84
N GLY A 45 19.88 -59.13 7.54
CA GLY A 45 20.03 -58.71 8.93
C GLY A 45 19.94 -57.14 8.92
N PRO A 46 19.47 -56.50 9.98
CA PRO A 46 19.43 -55.04 10.05
C PRO A 46 20.85 -54.54 9.80
N ARG A 47 21.11 -54.04 8.57
CA ARG A 47 22.29 -53.23 8.31
C ARG A 47 22.18 -52.06 9.27
N ASN A 48 23.07 -52.02 10.27
CA ASN A 48 23.26 -50.82 11.09
C ASN A 48 23.78 -49.73 10.15
N VAL A 49 22.87 -49.16 9.34
CA VAL A 49 23.18 -48.00 8.49
C VAL A 49 23.31 -46.82 9.44
N MET A 50 24.53 -46.43 9.66
CA MET A 50 24.80 -45.20 10.42
C MET A 50 24.88 -44.04 9.44
N VAL A 51 24.10 -43.01 9.66
CA VAL A 51 24.03 -41.80 8.82
C VAL A 51 24.81 -40.69 9.50
N ALA A 52 25.72 -40.04 8.74
CA ALA A 52 26.40 -38.85 9.21
C ALA A 52 25.40 -37.66 9.17
N VAL A 53 25.28 -36.98 10.29
CA VAL A 53 24.28 -35.89 10.47
C VAL A 53 24.91 -34.70 11.17
N GLU A 54 24.38 -33.52 10.86
CA GLU A 54 24.57 -32.32 11.67
C GLU A 54 23.39 -32.13 12.59
N THR A 55 23.60 -31.56 13.76
CA THR A 55 22.54 -31.31 14.73
C THR A 55 22.61 -29.89 15.26
N ALA A 56 21.43 -29.33 15.56
CA ALA A 56 21.30 -28.04 16.24
C ALA A 56 20.46 -28.21 17.50
N ALA A 57 20.75 -27.39 18.51
CA ALA A 57 19.96 -27.37 19.72
C ALA A 57 18.61 -26.72 19.49
N ILE A 58 17.55 -27.31 20.04
CA ILE A 58 16.25 -26.66 20.17
C ILE A 58 16.41 -25.49 21.13
N ARG A 59 15.91 -24.33 20.75
CA ARG A 59 16.01 -23.10 21.55
C ARG A 59 14.62 -22.60 21.98
N ARG A 60 14.58 -21.87 23.06
CA ARG A 60 13.43 -21.03 23.41
C ARG A 60 13.80 -19.59 23.20
N GLY A 61 12.97 -18.85 22.54
CA GLY A 61 13.23 -17.45 22.24
C GLY A 61 12.07 -16.78 21.48
N PRO A 62 12.20 -15.49 21.25
CA PRO A 62 11.18 -14.76 20.53
C PRO A 62 11.21 -15.14 19.04
N ILE A 63 10.02 -15.26 18.47
CA ILE A 63 9.82 -15.40 17.03
C ILE A 63 8.71 -14.45 16.57
N ARG A 64 8.87 -13.85 15.39
CA ARG A 64 7.93 -12.89 14.83
C ARG A 64 7.47 -13.35 13.45
N ASP A 65 6.19 -13.26 13.20
CA ASP A 65 5.61 -13.45 11.87
C ASP A 65 5.54 -12.08 11.21
N VAL A 66 6.36 -11.85 10.22
CA VAL A 66 6.48 -10.57 9.53
C VAL A 66 6.24 -10.71 8.04
N GLY A 67 5.42 -9.81 7.50
CA GLY A 67 5.26 -9.61 6.07
C GLY A 67 6.17 -8.50 5.57
N LEU A 68 6.88 -8.74 4.48
CA LEU A 68 7.71 -7.75 3.80
C LEU A 68 7.03 -7.33 2.50
N PHE A 69 6.73 -6.04 2.37
CA PHE A 69 6.04 -5.49 1.21
C PHE A 69 6.81 -4.33 0.62
N SER A 70 7.12 -4.41 -0.65
CA SER A 70 7.71 -3.28 -1.37
C SER A 70 6.63 -2.27 -1.75
N GLY A 71 7.00 -1.00 -1.70
CA GLY A 71 6.09 0.10 -2.03
C GLY A 71 6.81 1.37 -2.40
N THR A 72 6.01 2.42 -2.59
CA THR A 72 6.50 3.76 -2.91
C THR A 72 5.86 4.81 -2.01
N LEU A 73 6.60 5.86 -1.75
CA LEU A 73 6.10 7.03 -1.04
C LEU A 73 5.34 7.95 -1.98
N ILE A 74 4.20 8.42 -1.53
CA ILE A 74 3.41 9.46 -2.17
C ILE A 74 3.13 10.59 -1.18
N PRO A 75 2.88 11.83 -1.62
CA PRO A 75 2.47 12.88 -0.71
C PRO A 75 1.12 12.51 -0.07
N LYS A 76 0.86 12.95 1.16
CA LYS A 76 -0.45 12.76 1.80
C LYS A 76 -1.58 13.35 0.98
N THR A 77 -1.38 14.56 0.49
CA THR A 77 -2.26 15.22 -0.48
C THR A 77 -1.44 15.90 -1.56
N SER A 78 -1.99 15.93 -2.76
CA SER A 78 -1.44 16.67 -3.89
C SER A 78 -2.58 17.31 -4.65
N PHE A 79 -2.45 18.58 -5.02
CA PHE A 79 -3.39 19.25 -5.89
C PHE A 79 -2.67 20.24 -6.81
N THR A 80 -3.28 20.50 -7.94
CA THR A 80 -2.77 21.44 -8.93
C THR A 80 -3.43 22.78 -8.76
N VAL A 81 -2.62 23.82 -8.67
CA VAL A 81 -3.07 25.22 -8.71
C VAL A 81 -3.29 25.64 -10.15
N ALA A 82 -4.47 26.17 -10.43
CA ALA A 82 -4.88 26.58 -11.76
C ALA A 82 -5.69 27.88 -11.69
N PRO A 83 -5.63 28.73 -12.72
CA PRO A 83 -6.39 29.98 -12.77
C PRO A 83 -7.85 29.69 -13.12
N LYS A 84 -8.79 30.49 -12.59
CA LYS A 84 -10.22 30.42 -12.94
C LYS A 84 -10.56 31.13 -14.25
N ILE A 85 -9.63 31.94 -14.76
CA ILE A 85 -9.76 32.73 -15.99
C ILE A 85 -8.53 32.53 -16.87
N SER A 86 -8.66 32.75 -18.16
CA SER A 86 -7.52 32.75 -19.08
C SER A 86 -6.70 34.02 -18.95
N GLY A 87 -5.40 33.91 -19.16
CA GLY A 87 -4.51 35.05 -19.14
C GLY A 87 -3.03 34.66 -19.29
N ARG A 88 -2.18 35.65 -19.51
CA ARG A 88 -0.74 35.46 -19.54
C ARG A 88 -0.20 35.56 -18.11
N ILE A 89 0.74 34.67 -17.75
CA ILE A 89 1.46 34.74 -16.47
C ILE A 89 2.36 36.00 -16.48
N LYS A 90 2.06 36.94 -15.61
CA LYS A 90 2.88 38.14 -15.39
C LYS A 90 4.06 37.81 -14.48
N GLN A 91 3.84 37.08 -13.40
CA GLN A 91 4.84 36.76 -12.40
C GLN A 91 4.49 35.45 -11.67
N LEU A 92 5.50 34.64 -11.39
CA LEU A 92 5.46 33.52 -10.47
C LEU A 92 6.22 33.88 -9.20
N LEU A 93 5.58 33.76 -8.05
CA LEU A 93 6.12 34.19 -6.75
C LEU A 93 6.73 33.06 -5.94
N VAL A 94 6.66 31.83 -6.44
CA VAL A 94 7.18 30.61 -5.82
C VAL A 94 7.79 29.69 -6.88
N ASP A 95 8.78 28.89 -6.47
CA ASP A 95 9.43 27.90 -7.32
C ASP A 95 9.40 26.51 -6.69
N ILE A 96 9.87 25.50 -7.44
CA ILE A 96 9.92 24.09 -7.00
C ILE A 96 10.72 23.99 -5.70
N GLY A 97 10.13 23.29 -4.71
CA GLY A 97 10.73 23.09 -3.39
C GLY A 97 10.41 24.18 -2.37
N ASP A 98 9.84 25.31 -2.79
CA ASP A 98 9.44 26.38 -1.87
C ASP A 98 8.31 25.93 -0.95
N THR A 99 8.29 26.52 0.24
CA THR A 99 7.17 26.36 1.19
C THR A 99 6.09 27.39 0.90
N VAL A 100 4.85 26.93 0.93
CA VAL A 100 3.68 27.77 0.67
C VAL A 100 2.68 27.65 1.82
N ARG A 101 2.13 28.79 2.24
CA ARG A 101 1.09 28.87 3.26
C ARG A 101 -0.30 28.97 2.62
N GLN A 102 -1.31 28.54 3.36
CA GLN A 102 -2.71 28.73 2.94
C GLN A 102 -3.02 30.21 2.70
N GLY A 103 -3.63 30.52 1.56
CA GLY A 103 -3.96 31.90 1.13
C GLY A 103 -2.78 32.68 0.53
N GLN A 104 -1.57 32.13 0.50
CA GLN A 104 -0.41 32.82 -0.08
C GLN A 104 -0.58 33.02 -1.58
N LEU A 105 -0.24 34.21 -2.05
CA LEU A 105 -0.19 34.53 -3.47
C LEU A 105 0.98 33.77 -4.12
N VAL A 106 0.67 32.98 -5.16
CA VAL A 106 1.66 32.12 -5.84
C VAL A 106 1.91 32.52 -7.28
N ALA A 107 0.92 33.14 -7.93
CA ALA A 107 1.07 33.63 -9.29
C ALA A 107 0.18 34.84 -9.54
N VAL A 108 0.55 35.67 -10.50
CA VAL A 108 -0.22 36.83 -10.95
C VAL A 108 -0.34 36.76 -12.47
N LEU A 109 -1.57 36.88 -12.99
CA LEU A 109 -1.82 37.08 -14.42
C LEU A 109 -1.70 38.55 -14.80
N GLU A 110 -1.50 38.83 -16.09
CA GLU A 110 -1.68 40.18 -16.65
C GLU A 110 -3.12 40.63 -16.38
N ASP A 111 -3.28 41.77 -15.73
CA ASP A 111 -4.56 42.25 -15.21
C ASP A 111 -5.10 43.53 -15.90
N ASP A 112 -4.37 44.05 -16.88
CA ASP A 112 -4.69 45.32 -17.50
C ASP A 112 -6.08 45.36 -18.17
N GLU A 113 -6.45 44.31 -18.88
CA GLU A 113 -7.77 44.17 -19.48
C GLU A 113 -8.88 44.13 -18.41
N TYR A 114 -8.68 43.35 -17.37
CA TYR A 114 -9.64 43.20 -16.27
C TYR A 114 -9.83 44.50 -15.47
N ARG A 115 -8.75 45.29 -15.29
CA ARG A 115 -8.81 46.61 -14.70
C ARG A 115 -9.64 47.57 -15.54
N GLN A 116 -9.46 47.54 -16.88
CA GLN A 116 -10.27 48.36 -17.78
C GLN A 116 -11.77 47.97 -17.74
N GLN A 117 -12.06 46.67 -17.63
CA GLN A 117 -13.46 46.20 -17.47
C GLN A 117 -14.07 46.71 -16.15
N VAL A 118 -13.32 46.75 -15.06
CA VAL A 118 -13.76 47.33 -13.78
C VAL A 118 -14.01 48.83 -13.94
N ALA A 119 -13.07 49.57 -14.54
CA ALA A 119 -13.20 51.01 -14.74
C ALA A 119 -14.45 51.36 -15.61
N GLN A 120 -14.72 50.57 -16.65
CA GLN A 120 -15.94 50.71 -17.48
C GLN A 120 -17.20 50.47 -16.67
N ALA A 121 -17.27 49.37 -15.90
CA ALA A 121 -18.43 49.05 -15.08
C ALA A 121 -18.65 50.10 -13.97
N GLU A 122 -17.61 50.72 -13.41
CA GLU A 122 -17.74 51.81 -12.46
C GLU A 122 -18.27 53.07 -13.10
N ALA A 123 -17.88 53.39 -14.36
CA ALA A 123 -18.44 54.53 -15.09
C ALA A 123 -19.92 54.29 -15.40
N ASP A 124 -20.31 53.09 -15.85
CA ASP A 124 -21.69 52.72 -16.13
C ASP A 124 -22.58 52.81 -14.87
N LEU A 125 -22.06 52.37 -13.73
CA LEU A 125 -22.76 52.50 -12.45
C LEU A 125 -22.99 53.97 -12.06
N ARG A 126 -21.98 54.82 -12.22
CA ARG A 126 -22.13 56.27 -11.94
C ARG A 126 -23.23 56.92 -12.79
N VAL A 127 -23.34 56.54 -14.07
CA VAL A 127 -24.44 57.03 -14.93
C VAL A 127 -25.80 56.53 -14.41
N ALA A 128 -25.91 55.24 -14.04
CA ALA A 128 -27.16 54.71 -13.50
C ALA A 128 -27.57 55.36 -12.17
N GLN A 129 -26.58 55.65 -11.30
CA GLN A 129 -26.82 56.36 -10.04
C GLN A 129 -27.30 57.82 -10.27
N ALA A 130 -26.75 58.53 -11.26
CA ALA A 130 -27.19 59.86 -11.62
C ALA A 130 -28.65 59.83 -12.14
N ASN A 131 -28.99 58.87 -13.01
CA ASN A 131 -30.35 58.69 -13.52
C ASN A 131 -31.35 58.37 -12.40
N LEU A 132 -30.95 57.53 -11.43
CA LEU A 132 -31.77 57.22 -10.26
C LEU A 132 -31.96 58.46 -9.38
N ALA A 133 -30.94 59.28 -9.18
CA ALA A 133 -31.05 60.53 -8.41
C ALA A 133 -32.01 61.51 -9.09
N GLU A 134 -31.96 61.66 -10.42
CA GLU A 134 -32.91 62.44 -11.21
C GLU A 134 -34.34 61.92 -11.05
N ALA A 135 -34.57 60.63 -11.26
CA ALA A 135 -35.89 60.02 -11.15
C ALA A 135 -36.49 60.17 -9.73
N LYS A 136 -35.66 60.01 -8.68
CA LYS A 136 -36.09 60.25 -7.29
C LYS A 136 -36.44 61.72 -7.02
N SER A 137 -35.66 62.65 -7.53
CA SER A 137 -35.90 64.07 -7.40
C SER A 137 -37.26 64.45 -8.10
N SER A 138 -37.45 63.89 -9.30
CA SER A 138 -38.75 64.10 -10.05
C SER A 138 -39.91 63.46 -9.32
N LEU A 139 -39.79 62.30 -8.77
CA LEU A 139 -40.85 61.62 -7.97
C LEU A 139 -41.18 62.43 -6.73
N GLU A 140 -40.20 62.99 -6.01
CA GLU A 140 -40.43 63.82 -4.83
C GLU A 140 -41.17 65.13 -5.17
N MET A 141 -40.88 65.68 -6.33
CA MET A 141 -41.61 66.84 -6.83
C MET A 141 -43.08 66.49 -7.07
N VAL A 142 -43.37 65.45 -7.85
CA VAL A 142 -44.72 65.01 -8.18
C VAL A 142 -45.55 64.58 -6.94
N LYS A 143 -44.85 63.96 -5.97
CA LYS A 143 -45.38 63.54 -4.67
C LYS A 143 -45.93 64.79 -3.91
N ARG A 144 -45.17 65.88 -3.86
CA ARG A 144 -45.60 67.15 -3.24
C ARG A 144 -46.80 67.77 -3.97
N ASP A 145 -46.82 67.65 -5.30
CA ASP A 145 -47.95 68.14 -6.09
C ASP A 145 -49.21 67.31 -5.82
N LEU A 146 -49.11 65.99 -5.71
CA LEU A 146 -50.25 65.14 -5.34
C LEU A 146 -50.78 65.46 -3.93
N GLU A 147 -49.88 65.65 -2.93
CA GLU A 147 -50.30 65.99 -1.57
C GLU A 147 -50.99 67.39 -1.54
N ARG A 148 -50.52 68.34 -2.35
CA ARG A 148 -51.17 69.61 -2.52
C ARG A 148 -52.57 69.47 -3.16
N ALA A 149 -52.73 68.67 -4.24
CA ALA A 149 -53.99 68.38 -4.90
C ALA A 149 -54.99 67.71 -3.94
N LYS A 150 -54.57 66.73 -3.14
CA LYS A 150 -55.40 66.13 -2.10
C LYS A 150 -55.93 67.14 -1.08
N SER A 151 -55.05 68.06 -0.62
CA SER A 151 -55.40 69.08 0.36
C SER A 151 -56.43 70.11 -0.22
N LEU A 152 -56.24 70.49 -1.45
CA LEU A 152 -57.17 71.42 -2.14
C LEU A 152 -58.52 70.75 -2.47
N HIS A 153 -58.55 69.52 -2.91
CA HIS A 153 -59.75 68.74 -3.15
C HIS A 153 -60.59 68.56 -1.85
N ALA A 154 -59.90 68.21 -0.72
CA ALA A 154 -60.54 68.09 0.57
C ALA A 154 -61.21 69.41 1.03
N LYS A 155 -60.79 70.59 0.51
CA LYS A 155 -61.36 71.90 0.74
C LYS A 155 -62.39 72.31 -0.33
N GLY A 156 -62.71 71.39 -1.27
CA GLY A 156 -63.69 71.65 -2.36
C GLY A 156 -63.23 72.61 -3.46
N ILE A 157 -61.90 72.89 -3.54
CA ILE A 157 -61.30 73.87 -4.49
C ILE A 157 -60.89 73.18 -5.80
N GLN A 158 -60.53 71.86 -5.79
CA GLN A 158 -60.18 71.10 -6.98
C GLN A 158 -61.26 70.04 -7.29
N SER A 159 -61.38 69.68 -8.61
CA SER A 159 -62.27 68.62 -9.08
C SER A 159 -61.68 67.24 -8.94
N ASP A 160 -62.53 66.19 -8.92
CA ASP A 160 -62.09 64.76 -8.90
C ASP A 160 -61.14 64.47 -10.06
N SER A 161 -61.42 64.95 -11.27
CA SER A 161 -60.55 64.76 -12.45
C SER A 161 -59.16 65.34 -12.28
N GLN A 162 -59.02 66.47 -11.57
CA GLN A 162 -57.71 67.07 -11.28
C GLN A 162 -56.92 66.27 -10.25
N LEU A 163 -57.57 65.69 -9.23
CA LEU A 163 -56.98 64.81 -8.28
C LEU A 163 -56.49 63.49 -8.93
N ASP A 164 -57.38 62.89 -9.79
CA ASP A 164 -57.05 61.67 -10.53
C ASP A 164 -55.84 61.85 -11.48
N ALA A 165 -55.77 63.04 -12.16
CA ALA A 165 -54.57 63.35 -12.99
C ALA A 165 -53.30 63.47 -12.19
N ALA A 166 -53.34 64.11 -10.99
CA ALA A 166 -52.18 64.19 -10.11
C ALA A 166 -51.74 62.82 -9.57
N ARG A 167 -52.73 61.94 -9.30
CA ARG A 167 -52.44 60.55 -8.89
C ARG A 167 -51.82 59.76 -10.00
N ALA A 168 -52.34 59.77 -11.21
CA ALA A 168 -51.78 59.10 -12.36
C ALA A 168 -50.35 59.58 -12.68
N GLN A 169 -50.09 60.86 -12.52
CA GLN A 169 -48.76 61.44 -12.70
C GLN A 169 -47.74 60.91 -11.63
N TYR A 170 -48.20 60.82 -10.39
CA TYR A 170 -47.36 60.22 -9.31
C TYR A 170 -47.05 58.76 -9.60
N GLU A 171 -48.10 57.96 -9.91
CA GLU A 171 -47.92 56.52 -10.21
C GLU A 171 -46.93 56.28 -11.40
N ALA A 172 -47.04 57.07 -12.45
CA ALA A 172 -46.15 57.04 -13.60
C ALA A 172 -44.72 57.40 -13.22
N GLN A 173 -44.48 58.38 -12.36
CA GLN A 173 -43.13 58.73 -11.93
C GLN A 173 -42.53 57.75 -10.91
N GLU A 174 -43.39 57.16 -10.05
CA GLU A 174 -42.98 56.08 -9.16
C GLU A 174 -42.48 54.86 -9.96
N ALA A 175 -43.26 54.50 -11.00
CA ALA A 175 -42.85 53.44 -11.92
C ALA A 175 -41.48 53.73 -12.59
N ARG A 176 -41.26 54.99 -13.03
CA ARG A 176 -39.93 55.40 -13.60
C ARG A 176 -38.82 55.33 -12.59
N SER A 177 -39.06 55.75 -11.34
CA SER A 177 -38.07 55.64 -10.25
C SER A 177 -37.70 54.19 -9.95
N ASN A 178 -38.71 53.29 -9.95
CA ASN A 178 -38.49 51.86 -9.75
C ASN A 178 -37.66 51.24 -10.89
N VAL A 179 -37.89 51.65 -12.15
CA VAL A 179 -37.06 51.23 -13.30
C VAL A 179 -35.62 51.70 -13.15
N ALA A 180 -35.42 53.00 -12.79
CA ALA A 180 -34.09 53.55 -12.57
C ALA A 180 -33.34 52.84 -11.42
N GLN A 181 -34.06 52.48 -10.34
CA GLN A 181 -33.51 51.69 -9.23
C GLN A 181 -33.11 50.30 -9.68
N ALA A 182 -33.92 49.60 -10.48
CA ALA A 182 -33.60 48.30 -11.04
C ALA A 182 -32.36 48.37 -11.97
N GLN A 183 -32.22 49.45 -12.74
CA GLN A 183 -31.04 49.67 -13.59
C GLN A 183 -29.76 49.87 -12.77
N GLU A 184 -29.83 50.66 -11.68
CA GLU A 184 -28.71 50.87 -10.76
C GLU A 184 -28.27 49.54 -10.11
N ALA A 185 -29.22 48.74 -9.63
CA ALA A 185 -28.95 47.40 -9.07
C ALA A 185 -28.29 46.47 -10.11
N ASN A 186 -28.74 46.50 -11.36
CA ASN A 186 -28.12 45.72 -12.45
C ASN A 186 -26.67 46.13 -12.70
N ARG A 187 -26.36 47.47 -12.74
CA ARG A 187 -24.99 47.96 -12.93
C ARG A 187 -24.13 47.69 -11.74
N THR A 188 -24.67 47.69 -10.52
CA THR A 188 -23.94 47.28 -9.31
C THR A 188 -23.50 45.80 -9.42
N ALA A 189 -24.41 44.91 -9.81
CA ALA A 189 -24.08 43.49 -10.01
C ALA A 189 -23.06 43.27 -11.14
N ALA A 190 -23.12 44.08 -12.21
CA ALA A 190 -22.14 44.04 -13.28
C ALA A 190 -20.73 44.44 -12.78
N LEU A 191 -20.63 45.50 -11.96
CA LEU A 191 -19.38 45.93 -11.33
C LEU A 191 -18.82 44.87 -10.41
N GLU A 192 -19.64 44.27 -9.56
CA GLU A 192 -19.17 43.17 -8.68
C GLU A 192 -18.64 41.98 -9.49
N THR A 193 -19.27 41.66 -10.60
CA THR A 193 -18.81 40.62 -11.54
C THR A 193 -17.42 40.95 -12.13
N ALA A 194 -17.21 42.20 -12.56
CA ALA A 194 -15.97 42.68 -13.10
C ALA A 194 -14.84 42.63 -12.04
N ARG A 195 -15.11 43.06 -10.80
CA ARG A 195 -14.21 43.00 -9.66
C ARG A 195 -13.82 41.56 -9.30
N LEU A 196 -14.81 40.67 -9.31
CA LEU A 196 -14.57 39.24 -9.06
C LEU A 196 -13.62 38.65 -10.11
N ARG A 197 -13.83 38.97 -11.41
CA ARG A 197 -12.89 38.52 -12.48
C ARG A 197 -11.51 39.09 -12.29
N LEU A 198 -11.37 40.35 -11.92
CA LEU A 198 -10.09 40.97 -11.60
C LEU A 198 -9.42 40.26 -10.41
N SER A 199 -10.17 39.86 -9.39
CA SER A 199 -9.60 39.14 -8.26
C SER A 199 -9.01 37.78 -8.66
N TYR A 200 -9.54 37.12 -9.69
CA TYR A 200 -9.04 35.86 -10.21
C TYR A 200 -7.70 35.96 -10.95
N THR A 201 -7.22 37.18 -11.27
CA THR A 201 -5.87 37.39 -11.79
C THR A 201 -4.79 37.14 -10.73
N ARG A 202 -5.15 37.19 -9.44
CA ARG A 202 -4.26 36.96 -8.29
C ARG A 202 -4.50 35.55 -7.77
N ILE A 203 -3.63 34.62 -8.15
CA ILE A 203 -3.79 33.19 -7.88
C ILE A 203 -3.19 32.87 -6.53
N GLN A 204 -4.00 32.41 -5.61
CA GLN A 204 -3.61 32.05 -4.25
C GLN A 204 -3.65 30.54 -4.05
N ALA A 205 -2.74 30.04 -3.24
CA ALA A 205 -2.74 28.66 -2.78
C ALA A 205 -3.86 28.47 -1.76
N ALA A 206 -4.88 27.72 -2.11
CA ALA A 206 -6.05 27.49 -1.25
C ALA A 206 -6.28 26.00 -1.02
N TRP A 207 -6.48 25.62 0.26
CA TRP A 207 -6.93 24.30 0.70
C TRP A 207 -7.68 24.46 2.03
N GLU A 208 -8.52 23.48 2.37
CA GLU A 208 -9.40 23.61 3.54
C GLU A 208 -8.88 22.83 4.76
N ARG A 209 -8.14 21.75 4.54
CA ARG A 209 -7.71 20.82 5.60
C ARG A 209 -6.25 20.41 5.43
N GLY A 210 -5.63 19.96 6.51
CA GLY A 210 -4.26 19.47 6.54
C GLY A 210 -3.28 20.51 7.09
N SER A 211 -2.00 20.34 6.77
CA SER A 211 -0.93 21.19 7.26
C SER A 211 -1.10 22.65 6.78
N ALA A 212 -0.80 23.61 7.66
CA ALA A 212 -0.80 25.04 7.33
C ALA A 212 0.31 25.42 6.35
N VAL A 213 1.36 24.60 6.24
CA VAL A 213 2.48 24.78 5.33
C VAL A 213 2.58 23.57 4.42
N ARG A 214 2.74 23.81 3.14
CA ARG A 214 2.92 22.78 2.10
C ARG A 214 4.10 23.16 1.19
N TYR A 215 4.43 22.28 0.26
CA TYR A 215 5.57 22.46 -0.63
C TYR A 215 5.13 22.52 -2.08
N VAL A 216 5.82 23.31 -2.88
CA VAL A 216 5.68 23.25 -4.34
C VAL A 216 6.37 22.00 -4.86
N GLY A 217 5.61 21.07 -5.44
CA GLY A 217 6.14 19.83 -5.98
C GLY A 217 6.69 20.01 -7.39
N GLU A 218 5.84 20.49 -8.30
CA GLU A 218 6.16 20.67 -9.72
C GLU A 218 5.67 22.01 -10.23
N ARG A 219 6.33 22.53 -11.25
CA ARG A 219 5.96 23.73 -11.97
C ARG A 219 5.74 23.41 -13.44
N PHE A 220 4.55 23.71 -13.97
CA PHE A 220 4.15 23.34 -15.32
C PHE A 220 4.30 24.49 -16.33
N VAL A 221 4.51 25.72 -15.84
CA VAL A 221 4.56 26.92 -16.67
C VAL A 221 5.69 27.86 -16.25
N THR A 222 6.03 28.81 -17.13
CA THR A 222 6.98 29.88 -16.89
C THR A 222 6.29 31.24 -17.01
N GLU A 223 6.93 32.30 -16.52
CA GLU A 223 6.49 33.67 -16.74
C GLU A 223 6.38 33.96 -18.25
N GLY A 224 5.38 34.73 -18.63
CA GLY A 224 5.06 35.00 -20.03
C GLY A 224 4.22 33.91 -20.73
N SER A 225 4.00 32.75 -20.11
CA SER A 225 3.15 31.69 -20.68
C SER A 225 1.70 32.14 -20.73
N MET A 226 1.00 31.85 -21.83
CA MET A 226 -0.44 32.01 -21.96
C MET A 226 -1.17 30.78 -21.45
N LEU A 227 -2.12 30.95 -20.53
CA LEU A 227 -2.89 29.87 -19.94
C LEU A 227 -4.40 30.00 -20.20
N PRO A 228 -5.08 28.89 -20.54
CA PRO A 228 -6.52 28.84 -20.49
C PRO A 228 -6.99 28.76 -19.03
N ALA A 229 -8.28 29.00 -18.80
CA ALA A 229 -8.89 28.71 -17.51
C ALA A 229 -8.69 27.21 -17.17
N ASN A 230 -8.40 26.90 -15.90
CA ASN A 230 -8.05 25.58 -15.38
C ASN A 230 -6.73 24.98 -15.93
N GLY A 231 -5.91 25.76 -16.62
CA GLY A 231 -4.55 25.31 -17.00
C GLY A 231 -3.65 25.16 -15.77
N ALA A 232 -2.88 24.06 -15.69
CA ALA A 232 -2.01 23.79 -14.57
C ALA A 232 -0.87 24.80 -14.46
N ILE A 233 -0.66 25.42 -13.29
CA ILE A 233 0.47 26.33 -13.02
C ILE A 233 1.55 25.59 -12.24
N LEU A 234 1.21 25.04 -11.10
CA LEU A 234 2.10 24.30 -10.21
C LEU A 234 1.32 23.27 -9.39
N SER A 235 2.02 22.27 -8.86
CA SER A 235 1.44 21.35 -7.88
C SER A 235 1.85 21.74 -6.47
N ILE A 236 0.93 21.60 -5.52
CA ILE A 236 1.20 21.77 -4.10
C ILE A 236 0.99 20.44 -3.41
N ILE A 237 2.00 20.03 -2.62
CA ILE A 237 2.04 18.73 -1.96
C ILE A 237 2.21 18.87 -0.45
N GLU A 238 1.62 17.92 0.29
CA GLU A 238 1.78 17.79 1.73
C GLU A 238 2.72 16.62 2.03
N LEU A 239 3.85 16.91 2.69
CA LEU A 239 4.91 15.95 2.98
C LEU A 239 4.91 15.44 4.43
N HIS A 240 4.10 16.03 5.30
CA HIS A 240 4.04 15.67 6.71
C HIS A 240 2.58 15.58 7.19
N PRO A 241 2.13 14.35 7.51
CA PRO A 241 2.79 13.07 7.30
C PRO A 241 2.92 12.71 5.81
N ILE A 242 3.83 11.79 5.47
CA ILE A 242 3.92 11.19 4.12
C ILE A 242 3.22 9.83 4.10
N THR A 243 2.76 9.41 2.94
CA THR A 243 2.04 8.15 2.78
C THR A 243 2.88 7.14 2.00
N ALA A 244 3.09 5.96 2.55
CA ALA A 244 3.60 4.81 1.80
C ALA A 244 2.43 4.02 1.22
N VAL A 245 2.53 3.64 -0.04
CA VAL A 245 1.58 2.76 -0.71
C VAL A 245 2.25 1.44 -0.97
N ILE A 246 1.67 0.38 -0.42
CA ILE A 246 2.06 -1.00 -0.67
C ILE A 246 0.90 -1.77 -1.26
N PHE A 247 1.22 -2.89 -1.91
CA PHE A 247 0.23 -3.81 -2.46
C PHE A 247 0.39 -5.17 -1.79
N VAL A 248 -0.69 -5.65 -1.19
CA VAL A 248 -0.70 -6.90 -0.42
C VAL A 248 -1.62 -7.91 -1.09
N THR A 249 -1.30 -9.20 -0.98
CA THR A 249 -2.16 -10.27 -1.51
C THR A 249 -3.48 -10.34 -0.76
N ASP A 250 -4.49 -10.99 -1.35
CA ASP A 250 -5.77 -11.24 -0.69
C ASP A 250 -5.57 -11.96 0.66
N ARG A 251 -4.72 -13.00 0.69
CA ARG A 251 -4.40 -13.76 1.89
C ARG A 251 -3.82 -12.89 3.01
N ASP A 252 -2.89 -12.00 2.68
CA ASP A 252 -2.22 -11.15 3.65
C ASP A 252 -3.11 -10.00 4.11
N SER A 253 -4.03 -9.54 3.24
CA SER A 253 -4.94 -8.44 3.55
C SER A 253 -5.86 -8.73 4.75
N TYR A 254 -6.28 -10.00 4.93
CA TYR A 254 -7.10 -10.41 6.09
C TYR A 254 -6.34 -10.39 7.43
N ARG A 255 -5.02 -10.36 7.37
CA ARG A 255 -4.15 -10.34 8.56
C ARG A 255 -3.76 -8.92 8.97
N LEU A 256 -4.03 -7.94 8.12
CA LEU A 256 -3.74 -6.54 8.37
C LEU A 256 -4.91 -5.83 9.05
N GLN A 257 -4.59 -4.91 9.94
CA GLN A 257 -5.58 -4.09 10.63
C GLN A 257 -5.20 -2.61 10.56
N PRO A 258 -6.17 -1.71 10.38
CA PRO A 258 -5.93 -0.28 10.54
C PRO A 258 -5.37 0.03 11.93
N GLY A 259 -4.39 0.94 11.98
CA GLY A 259 -3.67 1.31 13.21
C GLY A 259 -2.46 0.45 13.53
N GLN A 260 -2.23 -0.66 12.83
CA GLN A 260 -1.08 -1.54 13.02
C GLN A 260 0.23 -0.81 12.73
N GLU A 261 1.21 -0.95 13.61
CA GLU A 261 2.54 -0.38 13.44
C GLU A 261 3.34 -1.14 12.39
N THR A 262 4.14 -0.41 11.66
CA THR A 262 4.92 -0.90 10.52
C THR A 262 6.30 -0.26 10.54
N ASN A 263 7.34 -1.06 10.40
CA ASN A 263 8.69 -0.55 10.18
C ASN A 263 8.90 -0.31 8.69
N ILE A 264 9.28 0.91 8.35
CA ILE A 264 9.56 1.32 6.97
C ILE A 264 11.06 1.45 6.79
N LEU A 265 11.59 0.65 5.89
CA LEU A 265 12.98 0.67 5.48
C LEU A 265 13.09 1.33 4.11
N SER A 266 14.06 2.22 3.95
CA SER A 266 14.34 2.87 2.67
C SER A 266 15.78 2.61 2.26
N THR A 267 16.00 2.32 0.98
CA THR A 267 17.36 2.18 0.44
C THR A 267 18.18 3.47 0.50
N ALA A 268 17.51 4.63 0.58
CA ALA A 268 18.16 5.92 0.75
C ALA A 268 18.68 6.15 2.18
N PHE A 269 18.14 5.42 3.17
CA PHE A 269 18.49 5.53 4.59
C PHE A 269 18.60 4.12 5.19
N PRO A 270 19.66 3.35 4.86
CA PRO A 270 19.75 1.94 5.24
C PRO A 270 19.84 1.71 6.75
N ASP A 271 20.38 2.67 7.49
CA ASP A 271 20.57 2.58 8.94
C ASP A 271 19.42 3.19 9.76
N THR A 272 18.36 3.67 9.08
CA THR A 272 17.24 4.35 9.74
C THR A 272 15.94 3.64 9.42
N ALA A 273 15.28 3.10 10.42
CA ALA A 273 13.92 2.61 10.31
C ALA A 273 12.94 3.75 10.67
N PHE A 274 11.96 3.97 9.82
CA PHE A 274 10.87 4.91 10.08
C PHE A 274 9.65 4.13 10.57
N ILE A 275 8.98 4.65 11.58
CA ILE A 275 7.76 4.03 12.08
C ILE A 275 6.58 4.60 11.31
N GLY A 276 5.81 3.71 10.70
CA GLY A 276 4.56 4.02 10.05
C GLY A 276 3.39 3.33 10.74
N ARG A 277 2.17 3.72 10.37
CA ARG A 277 0.93 3.07 10.80
C ARG A 277 0.03 2.83 9.61
N VAL A 278 -0.55 1.63 9.54
CA VAL A 278 -1.57 1.30 8.54
C VAL A 278 -2.76 2.25 8.73
N ALA A 279 -2.93 3.19 7.81
CA ALA A 279 -3.99 4.18 7.88
C ALA A 279 -5.27 3.68 7.22
N ARG A 280 -5.15 3.08 6.04
CA ARG A 280 -6.27 2.64 5.22
C ARG A 280 -5.89 1.44 4.38
N MET A 281 -6.88 0.60 4.11
CA MET A 281 -6.79 -0.51 3.17
C MET A 281 -7.96 -0.42 2.19
N SER A 282 -7.67 -0.58 0.91
CA SER A 282 -8.73 -0.62 -0.11
C SER A 282 -9.61 -1.85 0.08
N PRO A 283 -10.94 -1.70 0.10
CA PRO A 283 -11.85 -2.84 0.10
C PRO A 283 -11.90 -3.56 -1.26
N LEU A 284 -11.33 -2.93 -2.31
CA LEU A 284 -11.30 -3.48 -3.66
C LEU A 284 -9.92 -4.10 -3.92
N LEU A 285 -9.92 -5.32 -4.41
CA LEU A 285 -8.73 -5.95 -4.98
C LEU A 285 -8.61 -5.57 -6.46
N ASN A 286 -7.37 -5.37 -6.90
CA ASN A 286 -7.12 -5.22 -8.32
C ASN A 286 -7.38 -6.55 -9.02
N GLU A 287 -8.22 -6.57 -10.05
CA GLU A 287 -8.67 -7.79 -10.73
C GLU A 287 -7.52 -8.56 -11.39
N THR A 288 -6.51 -7.87 -11.89
CA THR A 288 -5.38 -8.48 -12.59
C THR A 288 -4.32 -9.02 -11.63
N SER A 289 -3.91 -8.23 -10.64
CA SER A 289 -2.85 -8.61 -9.69
C SER A 289 -3.37 -9.31 -8.43
N ARG A 290 -4.69 -9.26 -8.16
CA ARG A 290 -5.35 -9.76 -6.94
C ARG A 290 -4.74 -9.20 -5.65
N GLN A 291 -4.35 -7.95 -5.71
CA GLN A 291 -3.73 -7.25 -4.59
C GLN A 291 -4.61 -6.12 -4.09
N ALA A 292 -4.63 -5.93 -2.77
CA ALA A 292 -5.23 -4.78 -2.12
C ALA A 292 -4.19 -3.66 -1.98
N ARG A 293 -4.60 -2.43 -2.22
CA ARG A 293 -3.81 -1.24 -1.92
C ARG A 293 -3.92 -0.92 -0.43
N VAL A 294 -2.79 -0.81 0.24
CA VAL A 294 -2.69 -0.40 1.64
C VAL A 294 -1.89 0.89 1.74
N GLU A 295 -2.40 1.83 2.50
CA GLU A 295 -1.78 3.12 2.76
C GLU A 295 -1.29 3.18 4.21
N ILE A 296 -0.02 3.51 4.37
CA ILE A 296 0.67 3.62 5.65
C ILE A 296 1.09 5.06 5.83
N GLU A 297 0.65 5.71 6.89
CA GLU A 297 1.08 7.06 7.26
C GLU A 297 2.38 7.00 8.05
N ILE A 298 3.33 7.87 7.68
CA ILE A 298 4.65 7.95 8.28
C ILE A 298 4.91 9.40 8.66
N GLU A 299 5.30 9.64 9.89
CA GLU A 299 5.71 10.96 10.36
C GLU A 299 7.01 11.39 9.65
N ASN A 300 7.02 12.57 9.08
CA ASN A 300 8.14 13.10 8.30
C ASN A 300 8.46 14.56 8.66
N PRO A 301 8.71 14.88 9.94
CA PRO A 301 8.87 16.27 10.39
C PRO A 301 10.07 16.99 9.74
N ASN A 302 11.11 16.25 9.43
CA ASN A 302 12.34 16.79 8.85
C ASN A 302 12.35 16.78 7.31
N GLY A 303 11.28 16.31 6.65
CA GLY A 303 11.19 16.22 5.19
C GLY A 303 12.22 15.28 4.53
N LEU A 304 12.79 14.34 5.29
CA LEU A 304 13.79 13.38 4.79
C LEU A 304 13.19 12.44 3.75
N LEU A 305 11.99 11.96 4.01
CA LEU A 305 11.27 11.10 3.09
C LEU A 305 10.62 11.95 2.00
N LYS A 306 10.84 11.57 0.75
CA LYS A 306 10.32 12.28 -0.42
C LYS A 306 9.39 11.39 -1.24
N PRO A 307 8.33 11.93 -1.84
CA PRO A 307 7.51 11.21 -2.80
C PRO A 307 8.37 10.60 -3.92
N GLY A 308 7.99 9.42 -4.37
CA GLY A 308 8.75 8.67 -5.38
C GLY A 308 9.85 7.76 -4.82
N MET A 309 10.21 7.85 -3.55
CA MET A 309 11.16 6.92 -2.94
C MET A 309 10.56 5.52 -2.82
N PHE A 310 11.37 4.50 -3.12
CA PHE A 310 11.03 3.11 -2.85
C PHE A 310 11.28 2.76 -1.39
N ILE A 311 10.37 1.96 -0.83
CA ILE A 311 10.45 1.49 0.55
C ILE A 311 10.12 0.00 0.64
N THR A 312 10.55 -0.60 1.73
CA THR A 312 10.07 -1.90 2.19
C THR A 312 9.36 -1.71 3.51
N ALA A 313 8.09 -2.09 3.56
CA ALA A 313 7.30 -2.10 4.76
C ALA A 313 7.39 -3.47 5.42
N GLU A 314 7.89 -3.53 6.65
CA GLU A 314 7.91 -4.71 7.51
C GLU A 314 6.74 -4.62 8.47
N ILE A 315 5.74 -5.49 8.29
CA ILE A 315 4.51 -5.51 9.09
C ILE A 315 4.50 -6.75 9.95
N GLU A 316 4.44 -6.59 11.26
CA GLU A 316 4.38 -7.70 12.21
C GLU A 316 2.94 -8.18 12.36
N TYR A 317 2.66 -9.42 11.99
CA TYR A 317 1.34 -10.05 12.11
C TYR A 317 1.10 -10.71 13.47
N ASP A 318 2.13 -11.39 13.99
CA ASP A 318 2.08 -12.07 15.27
C ASP A 318 3.48 -12.11 15.90
N ARG A 319 3.52 -12.17 17.21
CA ARG A 319 4.76 -12.25 17.98
C ARG A 319 4.60 -13.21 19.15
N ARG A 320 5.54 -14.12 19.27
CA ARG A 320 5.66 -15.00 20.43
C ARG A 320 6.93 -14.67 21.17
N ALA A 321 6.83 -14.27 22.43
CA ALA A 321 7.99 -13.92 23.25
C ALA A 321 8.81 -15.15 23.63
N GLU A 322 8.14 -16.30 23.87
CA GLU A 322 8.75 -17.56 24.29
C GLU A 322 8.20 -18.70 23.43
N ALA A 323 8.78 -18.89 22.26
CA ALA A 323 8.47 -20.00 21.37
C ALA A 323 9.55 -21.07 21.46
N THR A 324 9.17 -22.35 21.28
CA THR A 324 10.14 -23.43 21.02
C THR A 324 10.50 -23.34 19.54
N ILE A 325 11.75 -22.99 19.23
CA ILE A 325 12.21 -22.76 17.86
C ILE A 325 13.27 -23.79 17.44
N VAL A 326 13.11 -24.25 16.21
CA VAL A 326 14.04 -25.16 15.54
C VAL A 326 14.50 -24.54 14.22
N PRO A 327 15.69 -24.88 13.72
CA PRO A 327 16.07 -24.51 12.37
C PRO A 327 15.06 -25.06 11.37
N LEU A 328 14.64 -24.24 10.41
CA LEU A 328 13.68 -24.65 9.37
C LEU A 328 14.19 -25.86 8.58
N SER A 329 15.51 -25.97 8.39
CA SER A 329 16.16 -27.13 7.75
C SER A 329 15.93 -28.44 8.48
N ALA A 330 15.62 -28.43 9.79
CA ALA A 330 15.35 -29.64 10.57
C ALA A 330 13.91 -30.18 10.35
N VAL A 331 13.01 -29.37 9.81
CA VAL A 331 11.61 -29.76 9.57
C VAL A 331 11.52 -30.55 8.28
N VAL A 332 11.06 -31.78 8.38
CA VAL A 332 10.87 -32.71 7.24
C VAL A 332 9.43 -33.16 7.15
N GLN A 333 9.00 -33.52 5.94
CA GLN A 333 7.71 -34.17 5.73
C GLN A 333 7.88 -35.68 5.55
N ARG A 334 7.20 -36.48 6.40
CA ARG A 334 7.17 -37.94 6.32
C ARG A 334 5.74 -38.45 6.45
N ALA A 335 5.35 -39.35 5.56
CA ALA A 335 4.02 -39.95 5.55
C ALA A 335 2.86 -38.93 5.61
N GLY A 336 3.06 -37.72 5.03
CA GLY A 336 2.05 -36.66 5.03
C GLY A 336 2.00 -35.79 6.29
N ALA A 337 2.88 -36.04 7.29
CA ALA A 337 3.02 -35.24 8.50
C ALA A 337 4.37 -34.50 8.52
N ALA A 338 4.36 -33.26 9.01
CA ALA A 338 5.58 -32.54 9.32
C ALA A 338 6.19 -33.10 10.63
N GLY A 339 7.52 -33.20 10.70
CA GLY A 339 8.19 -33.72 11.88
C GLY A 339 9.66 -33.30 11.92
N VAL A 340 10.30 -33.59 13.02
CA VAL A 340 11.75 -33.40 13.22
C VAL A 340 12.37 -34.70 13.69
N PHE A 341 13.62 -34.94 13.32
CA PHE A 341 14.42 -36.03 13.90
C PHE A 341 15.17 -35.48 15.11
N LEU A 342 14.85 -36.03 16.31
CA LEU A 342 15.62 -35.81 17.50
C LEU A 342 16.86 -36.76 17.50
N ALA A 343 18.02 -36.22 17.78
CA ALA A 343 19.22 -36.99 17.98
C ALA A 343 19.31 -37.38 19.47
N ASP A 344 19.06 -38.66 19.79
CA ASP A 344 19.39 -39.20 21.13
C ASP A 344 20.87 -39.37 21.23
N LEU A 345 21.54 -38.51 21.98
CA LEU A 345 22.99 -38.50 22.16
C LEU A 345 23.51 -39.73 22.96
N LYS A 346 22.63 -40.37 23.76
CA LYS A 346 23.01 -41.52 24.56
C LYS A 346 23.02 -42.82 23.75
N THR A 347 21.94 -43.03 22.97
CA THR A 347 21.77 -44.23 22.14
C THR A 347 22.33 -44.05 20.73
N ARG A 348 22.68 -42.80 20.33
CA ARG A 348 23.10 -42.41 18.97
C ARG A 348 22.08 -42.86 17.91
N LYS A 349 20.81 -42.67 18.19
CA LYS A 349 19.74 -42.99 17.27
C LYS A 349 18.89 -41.76 16.96
N ALA A 350 18.34 -41.77 15.76
CA ALA A 350 17.32 -40.78 15.37
C ALA A 350 15.93 -41.20 15.87
N VAL A 351 15.20 -40.28 16.44
CA VAL A 351 13.79 -40.47 16.82
C VAL A 351 12.94 -39.46 16.06
N PHE A 352 12.02 -39.97 15.23
CA PHE A 352 11.10 -39.11 14.50
C PHE A 352 9.99 -38.61 15.44
N VAL A 353 9.86 -37.30 15.56
CA VAL A 353 8.81 -36.68 16.33
C VAL A 353 7.93 -35.86 15.39
N PRO A 354 6.67 -36.25 15.20
CA PRO A 354 5.71 -35.41 14.47
C PRO A 354 5.54 -34.08 15.19
N VAL A 355 5.60 -32.97 14.41
CA VAL A 355 5.44 -31.63 14.96
C VAL A 355 4.40 -30.84 14.18
N ARG A 356 3.67 -29.98 14.89
CA ARG A 356 2.88 -28.92 14.27
C ARG A 356 3.67 -27.63 14.35
N THR A 357 4.09 -27.12 13.20
CA THR A 357 4.79 -25.85 13.08
C THR A 357 3.81 -24.69 13.19
N GLY A 358 4.26 -23.60 13.81
CA GLY A 358 3.58 -22.31 13.88
C GLY A 358 4.25 -21.27 12.99
N ILE A 359 4.74 -20.19 13.60
CA ILE A 359 5.43 -19.10 12.92
C ILE A 359 6.72 -19.59 12.28
N VAL A 360 6.96 -19.20 11.04
CA VAL A 360 8.24 -19.40 10.34
C VAL A 360 8.84 -18.03 10.06
N SER A 361 10.06 -17.80 10.56
CA SER A 361 10.75 -16.52 10.42
C SER A 361 12.20 -16.73 10.04
N GLY A 362 12.58 -16.36 8.82
CA GLY A 362 13.91 -16.59 8.29
C GLY A 362 14.31 -18.07 8.32
N GLU A 363 15.38 -18.40 9.02
CA GLU A 363 15.90 -19.78 9.15
C GLU A 363 15.27 -20.57 10.30
N TRP A 364 14.27 -20.04 11.00
CA TRP A 364 13.69 -20.64 12.20
C TRP A 364 12.21 -20.94 12.00
N ALA A 365 11.77 -22.04 12.60
CA ALA A 365 10.37 -22.44 12.68
C ALA A 365 9.96 -22.67 14.13
N GLU A 366 8.79 -22.18 14.51
CA GLU A 366 8.17 -22.49 15.79
C GLU A 366 7.59 -23.90 15.78
N VAL A 367 7.80 -24.64 16.86
CA VAL A 367 7.13 -25.92 17.13
C VAL A 367 6.06 -25.65 18.20
N VAL A 368 4.79 -25.77 17.77
CA VAL A 368 3.63 -25.57 18.64
C VAL A 368 3.30 -26.85 19.40
N GLU A 369 3.39 -27.97 18.71
CA GLU A 369 3.14 -29.32 19.27
C GLU A 369 4.24 -30.28 18.82
N PRO A 370 4.76 -31.13 19.74
CA PRO A 370 4.45 -31.18 21.17
C PRO A 370 5.03 -29.99 21.94
N ALA A 371 4.31 -29.52 22.96
CA ALA A 371 4.75 -28.42 23.80
C ALA A 371 6.01 -28.83 24.59
N GLY A 372 7.00 -27.90 24.67
CA GLY A 372 8.18 -28.11 25.49
C GLY A 372 9.20 -29.09 24.90
N LEU A 373 9.21 -29.29 23.59
CA LEU A 373 10.22 -30.10 22.90
C LEU A 373 11.63 -29.58 23.24
N THR A 374 12.53 -30.50 23.66
CA THR A 374 13.90 -30.17 24.03
C THR A 374 14.88 -31.22 23.44
N GLY A 375 16.16 -30.84 23.36
CA GLY A 375 17.20 -31.73 22.82
C GLY A 375 17.86 -31.14 21.58
N GLN A 376 18.39 -32.03 20.74
CA GLN A 376 19.01 -31.65 19.48
C GLN A 376 18.23 -32.21 18.30
N VAL A 377 17.99 -31.38 17.30
CA VAL A 377 17.36 -31.76 16.04
C VAL A 377 18.41 -31.93 14.94
N VAL A 378 18.17 -32.87 14.05
CA VAL A 378 19.05 -33.10 12.88
C VAL A 378 18.73 -32.04 11.83
N THR A 379 19.74 -31.32 11.38
CA THR A 379 19.63 -30.23 10.38
C THR A 379 20.21 -30.63 9.01
N LEU A 380 21.08 -31.61 8.96
CA LEU A 380 21.66 -32.16 7.72
C LEU A 380 21.68 -33.69 7.78
N GLY A 381 21.40 -34.35 6.64
CA GLY A 381 21.34 -35.82 6.57
C GLY A 381 19.95 -36.41 6.91
N GLN A 382 19.00 -35.59 7.30
CA GLN A 382 17.62 -35.96 7.71
C GLN A 382 16.84 -36.74 6.64
N HIS A 383 17.16 -36.52 5.35
CA HIS A 383 16.50 -37.24 4.24
C HIS A 383 16.82 -38.74 4.19
N LEU A 384 17.96 -39.15 4.77
CA LEU A 384 18.42 -40.52 4.81
C LEU A 384 18.03 -41.26 6.09
N LEU A 385 17.39 -40.54 7.03
CA LEU A 385 17.01 -41.10 8.32
C LEU A 385 15.64 -41.78 8.25
N GLU A 386 15.54 -42.88 8.95
CA GLU A 386 14.32 -43.53 9.38
C GLU A 386 14.31 -43.60 10.91
N ASP A 387 13.16 -43.85 11.51
CA ASP A 387 13.04 -43.95 12.95
C ASP A 387 13.90 -45.07 13.48
N GLY A 388 14.72 -44.78 14.48
CA GLY A 388 15.67 -45.75 15.09
C GLY A 388 17.01 -45.95 14.37
N VAL A 389 17.27 -45.26 13.24
CA VAL A 389 18.57 -45.34 12.51
C VAL A 389 19.68 -44.76 13.35
N GLY A 390 20.87 -45.44 13.29
CA GLY A 390 22.08 -44.99 13.99
C GLY A 390 22.66 -43.68 13.40
N LEU A 391 23.13 -42.82 14.27
CA LEU A 391 23.70 -41.51 13.92
C LEU A 391 25.22 -41.50 14.08
N ILE A 392 25.92 -40.96 13.08
CA ILE A 392 27.29 -40.50 13.20
C ILE A 392 27.26 -39.02 13.44
N LEU A 393 27.49 -38.62 14.68
CA LEU A 393 27.57 -37.21 15.07
C LEU A 393 28.96 -36.67 14.76
N PRO A 394 29.11 -35.42 14.33
CA PRO A 394 30.41 -34.79 14.20
C PRO A 394 31.16 -34.89 15.55
N GLN A 395 32.41 -35.30 15.53
CA GLN A 395 33.24 -35.17 16.73
C GLN A 395 33.29 -33.70 17.09
N ALA A 396 32.98 -33.38 18.35
CA ALA A 396 33.10 -32.04 18.88
C ALA A 396 34.59 -31.65 18.91
N ASN A 397 35.17 -31.33 17.77
CA ASN A 397 36.38 -30.54 17.71
C ASN A 397 36.00 -29.15 18.22
N GLY A 398 36.56 -28.74 19.37
CA GLY A 398 36.28 -27.50 20.05
C GLY A 398 36.65 -26.25 19.22
N GLY A 399 35.82 -25.92 18.26
CA GLY A 399 35.85 -24.73 17.42
C GLY A 399 34.42 -24.45 16.98
N GLY A 400 33.60 -23.91 17.89
CA GLY A 400 32.34 -23.31 17.51
C GLY A 400 32.63 -22.16 16.56
N PRO A 401 31.75 -21.89 15.56
CA PRO A 401 31.84 -20.64 14.81
C PRO A 401 31.82 -19.50 15.81
N PRO A 402 32.62 -18.43 15.61
CA PRO A 402 32.61 -17.29 16.51
C PRO A 402 31.17 -16.75 16.59
N ALA A 403 30.66 -16.64 17.81
CA ALA A 403 29.40 -15.93 18.06
C ALA A 403 29.56 -14.57 17.41
N ALA A 404 28.69 -14.27 16.46
CA ALA A 404 28.58 -12.92 15.91
C ALA A 404 28.22 -12.02 17.09
N ASP A 405 29.15 -11.16 17.45
CA ASP A 405 29.01 -10.16 18.50
C ASP A 405 28.04 -9.08 17.99
N PRO A 406 26.90 -8.83 18.63
CA PRO A 406 25.94 -7.81 18.16
C PRO A 406 26.35 -6.39 18.55
N ALA A 407 27.60 -6.15 18.90
CA ALA A 407 28.08 -4.82 19.28
C ALA A 407 29.27 -4.39 18.41
N GLY A 408 28.98 -3.99 17.17
CA GLY A 408 29.91 -3.22 16.35
C GLY A 408 30.12 -1.83 16.96
N LYS A 409 31.20 -1.63 17.71
CA LYS A 409 31.69 -0.29 18.08
C LYS A 409 32.14 0.45 16.81
N PRO A 410 31.83 1.75 16.66
CA PRO A 410 32.31 2.53 15.53
C PRO A 410 33.83 2.75 15.64
N HIS A 411 34.55 2.35 14.61
CA HIS A 411 35.96 2.75 14.43
C HIS A 411 36.03 4.24 14.13
N GLY A 412 36.68 4.96 15.03
CA GLY A 412 37.01 6.35 14.89
C GLY A 412 37.87 6.62 13.67
N ALA A 413 37.46 7.61 12.89
CA ALA A 413 38.25 8.22 11.85
C ALA A 413 39.33 9.10 12.48
N THR A 414 40.61 8.81 12.17
CA THR A 414 41.71 9.75 12.32
C THR A 414 42.29 10.04 10.94
N ARG A 415 42.18 11.27 10.58
CA ARG A 415 42.80 12.17 9.57
C ARG A 415 41.92 12.58 8.42
#